data_1fb6816bb5e4e6038bf9b963107bb984
#
_entry.id   1fb6816bb5e4e6038bf9b963107bb984
#
_cell.length_a   1.000
_cell.length_b   1.000
_cell.length_c   1.000
_cell.angle_alpha   90.00
_cell.angle_beta   90.00
_cell.angle_gamma   90.00
#
_symmetry.space_group_name_H-M   'P 1'
#
loop_
_entity.id
_entity.type
_entity.pdbx_description
1 polymer ?
#
loop_
_entity_poly.entity_id
_entity_poly.type
_entity_poly.pdbx_seq_one_letter_code
_entity_poly.pdbx_strand_id
1 'polypeptide(L)' 'MRTAPQKHSEREALMRTLASRLEFSVQKTGARFTLLRTADVIPPVCEERLTLNQAEELLQTWKLRGRG' A
#
# COMPACT_ATOMS: atom_id res chain seq x y z
N MET A 1 -11.60 20.29 -14.65
CA MET A 1 -11.34 19.91 -14.54
C MET A 1 -11.06 18.97 -14.25
N ARG A 2 -11.10 18.20 -14.07
CA ARG A 2 -10.72 17.38 -13.82
C ARG A 2 -10.48 16.81 -12.82
N THR A 3 -10.72 16.35 -12.21
CA THR A 3 -10.20 16.26 -11.02
C THR A 3 -10.52 15.05 -10.28
N ALA A 4 -11.65 14.45 -10.32
CA ALA A 4 -11.95 13.27 -9.58
C ALA A 4 -10.98 12.13 -9.88
N PRO A 5 -10.67 11.83 -11.11
CA PRO A 5 -9.70 10.81 -11.39
C PRO A 5 -8.35 11.16 -10.84
N GLN A 6 -8.04 12.43 -10.80
CA GLN A 6 -6.77 12.83 -10.29
C GLN A 6 -6.63 12.58 -8.81
N LYS A 7 -7.71 12.79 -8.06
CA LYS A 7 -7.65 12.53 -6.66
C LYS A 7 -7.34 11.08 -6.40
N HIS A 8 -7.95 10.17 -7.15
CA HIS A 8 -7.70 8.76 -6.96
C HIS A 8 -6.26 8.43 -7.31
N SER A 9 -5.75 9.02 -8.36
CA SER A 9 -4.36 8.79 -8.76
C SER A 9 -3.39 9.31 -7.72
N GLU A 10 -3.71 10.44 -7.12
CA GLU A 10 -2.85 10.98 -6.09
C GLU A 10 -2.82 10.09 -4.87
N ARG A 11 -3.97 9.56 -4.48
CA ARG A 11 -4.02 8.65 -3.36
C ARG A 11 -3.21 7.40 -3.64
N GLU A 12 -3.32 6.88 -4.86
CA GLU A 12 -2.57 5.70 -5.22
C GLU A 12 -1.07 5.98 -5.19
N ALA A 13 -0.66 7.14 -5.69
CA ALA A 13 0.75 7.50 -5.69
C ALA A 13 1.29 7.64 -4.26
N LEU A 14 0.50 8.25 -3.39
CA LEU A 14 0.91 8.39 -2.00
C LEU A 14 0.98 7.04 -1.31
N MET A 15 0.04 6.15 -1.62
CA MET A 15 0.05 4.83 -1.06
C MET A 15 1.30 4.07 -1.49
N ARG A 16 1.68 4.19 -2.75
CA ARG A 16 2.87 3.52 -3.24
C ARG A 16 4.14 4.07 -2.61
N THR A 17 4.18 5.39 -2.40
CA THR A 17 5.31 6.01 -1.74
C THR A 17 5.45 5.50 -0.31
N LEU A 18 4.34 5.44 0.40
CA LEU A 18 4.36 4.95 1.77
C LEU A 18 4.78 3.49 1.81
N ALA A 19 4.25 2.69 0.87
CA ALA A 19 4.62 1.28 0.82
C ALA A 19 6.12 1.12 0.63
N SER A 20 6.70 1.92 -0.26
CA SER A 20 8.13 1.86 -0.50
C SER A 20 8.91 2.18 0.77
N ARG A 21 8.47 3.17 1.51
CA ARG A 21 9.15 3.55 2.74
C ARG A 21 9.09 2.44 3.78
N LEU A 22 8.02 1.66 3.76
CA LEU A 22 7.85 0.57 4.70
C LEU A 22 8.36 -0.75 4.13
N GLU A 23 9.03 -0.66 2.98
CA GLU A 23 9.62 -1.83 2.32
C GLU A 23 8.59 -2.85 1.85
N PHE A 24 7.44 -2.36 1.45
CA PHE A 24 6.45 -3.19 0.80
C PHE A 24 6.56 -3.06 -0.69
N SER A 25 6.36 -4.19 -1.40
CA SER A 25 6.23 -4.17 -2.84
C SER A 25 4.75 -4.07 -3.14
N VAL A 26 4.40 -3.30 -4.15
CA VAL A 26 3.00 -3.10 -4.53
C VAL A 26 2.80 -3.63 -5.94
N GLN A 27 1.79 -4.48 -6.11
CA GLN A 27 1.41 -4.92 -7.43
C GLN A 27 -0.06 -4.58 -7.60
N LYS A 28 -0.44 -4.14 -8.77
CA LYS A 28 -1.82 -3.82 -9.06
C LYS A 28 -2.36 -4.78 -10.08
N THR A 29 -3.50 -5.38 -9.79
CA THR A 29 -4.17 -6.27 -10.72
C THR A 29 -5.61 -5.80 -10.82
N GLY A 30 -5.99 -5.25 -11.97
CA GLY A 30 -7.30 -4.64 -12.11
C GLY A 30 -7.41 -3.47 -11.15
N ALA A 31 -8.43 -3.49 -10.32
CA ALA A 31 -8.62 -2.43 -9.34
C ALA A 31 -8.16 -2.84 -7.94
N ARG A 32 -7.44 -3.93 -7.84
CA ARG A 32 -7.00 -4.42 -6.54
C ARG A 32 -5.49 -4.38 -6.43
N PHE A 33 -5.01 -4.38 -5.21
CA PHE A 33 -3.58 -4.27 -4.93
C PHE A 33 -3.10 -5.44 -4.11
N THR A 34 -1.86 -5.83 -4.32
CA THR A 34 -1.21 -6.83 -3.49
C THR A 34 -0.02 -6.16 -2.83
N LEU A 35 0.09 -6.30 -1.52
CA LEU A 35 1.22 -5.76 -0.78
C LEU A 35 2.03 -6.91 -0.23
N LEU A 36 3.33 -6.88 -0.51
CA LEU A 36 4.24 -7.94 -0.09
C LEU A 36 5.43 -7.33 0.63
N ARG A 37 5.76 -7.84 1.77
CA ARG A 37 6.92 -7.40 2.52
C ARG A 37 7.72 -8.61 2.96
N THR A 38 8.97 -8.67 2.56
CA THR A 38 9.84 -9.76 2.96
C THR A 38 10.97 -9.29 3.86
N ALA A 39 11.17 -7.99 3.93
CA ALA A 39 12.25 -7.45 4.74
C ALA A 39 11.95 -7.60 6.22
N ASP A 40 12.87 -8.14 6.97
CA ASP A 40 12.74 -8.23 8.42
C ASP A 40 11.49 -8.92 8.92
N VAL A 41 10.89 -9.77 8.13
CA VAL A 41 9.72 -10.53 8.58
C VAL A 41 9.83 -11.97 8.12
N ILE A 42 9.44 -12.89 9.00
CA ILE A 42 9.43 -14.31 8.72
C ILE A 42 8.20 -14.86 9.41
N PRO A 43 7.23 -15.38 8.68
CA PRO A 43 7.17 -15.47 7.21
C PRO A 43 6.85 -14.12 6.57
N PRO A 44 7.03 -14.01 5.27
CA PRO A 44 6.74 -12.75 4.59
C PRO A 44 5.27 -12.36 4.74
N VAL A 45 5.03 -11.07 4.76
CA VAL A 45 3.67 -10.54 4.80
C VAL A 45 3.18 -10.43 3.37
N CYS A 46 2.04 -11.01 3.08
CA CYS A 46 1.46 -10.93 1.75
C CYS A 46 -0.05 -10.76 1.87
N GLU A 47 -0.55 -9.61 1.43
CA GLU A 47 -1.98 -9.33 1.44
C GLU A 47 -2.42 -9.08 0.01
N GLU A 48 -3.41 -9.81 -0.44
CA GLU A 48 -3.87 -9.71 -1.81
C GLU A 48 -5.28 -9.18 -1.90
N ARG A 49 -5.62 -8.71 -3.09
CA ARG A 49 -6.98 -8.26 -3.39
C ARG A 49 -7.45 -7.10 -2.51
N LEU A 50 -6.54 -6.23 -2.18
CA LEU A 50 -6.87 -5.08 -1.36
C LEU A 50 -7.42 -3.97 -2.22
N THR A 51 -8.45 -3.28 -1.71
CA THR A 51 -8.87 -2.03 -2.35
C THR A 51 -7.83 -0.98 -1.96
N LEU A 52 -7.88 0.16 -2.63
CA LEU A 52 -6.96 1.24 -2.28
C LEU A 52 -7.12 1.61 -0.81
N ASN A 53 -8.35 1.69 -0.35
CA ASN A 53 -8.61 2.05 1.03
C ASN A 53 -8.01 1.03 2.00
N GLN A 54 -8.16 -0.24 1.68
CA GLN A 54 -7.60 -1.30 2.51
C GLN A 54 -6.08 -1.27 2.50
N ALA A 55 -5.49 -1.00 1.34
CA ALA A 55 -4.04 -0.91 1.25
C ALA A 55 -3.54 0.25 2.10
N GLU A 56 -4.23 1.37 2.04
CA GLU A 56 -3.83 2.52 2.85
C GLU A 56 -3.93 2.20 4.33
N GLU A 57 -4.98 1.51 4.73
CA GLU A 57 -5.14 1.16 6.14
C GLU A 57 -4.05 0.22 6.62
N LEU A 58 -3.71 -0.75 5.80
CA LEU A 58 -2.67 -1.69 6.16
C LEU A 58 -1.34 -0.97 6.35
N LEU A 59 -1.01 -0.08 5.43
CA LEU A 59 0.24 0.64 5.50
C LEU A 59 0.26 1.61 6.69
N GLN A 60 -0.87 2.22 7.00
CA GLN A 60 -0.92 3.10 8.17
C GLN A 60 -0.67 2.31 9.45
N THR A 61 -1.24 1.12 9.54
CA THR A 61 -1.02 0.26 10.68
C THR A 61 0.47 -0.07 10.82
N TRP A 62 1.11 -0.41 9.71
CA TRP A 62 2.53 -0.72 9.74
C TRP A 62 3.36 0.50 10.09
N LYS A 63 2.96 1.66 9.59
CA LYS A 63 3.68 2.89 9.87
C LYS A 63 3.67 3.18 11.37
N LEU A 64 2.51 3.00 12.00
CA LEU A 64 2.41 3.27 13.41
C LEU A 64 3.19 2.27 14.25
N ARG A 65 3.18 1.02 13.83
CA ARG A 65 3.92 0.02 14.59
C ARG A 65 5.40 0.07 14.31
N GLY A 66 5.73 0.34 13.09
CA GLY A 66 7.10 0.29 12.65
C GLY A 66 7.95 1.34 13.25
N ARG A 67 7.37 2.31 13.92
CA ARG A 67 8.10 3.21 14.48
C ARG A 67 8.77 2.61 15.48
N GLY A 68 8.26 1.74 15.95
CA GLY A 68 8.78 1.03 17.04
C GLY A 68 10.13 0.75 17.01
#